data_4eb12262dbcf29c1aabd729ab249b9fc
#
_entry.id   4eb12262dbcf29c1aabd729ab249b9fc
#
_cell.length_a   1.000
_cell.length_b   1.000
_cell.length_c   1.000
_cell.angle_alpha   90.00
_cell.angle_beta   90.00
_cell.angle_gamma   90.00
#
_symmetry.space_group_name_H-M   'P 1'
#
loop_
_entity.id
_entity.type
_entity.pdbx_description
1 polymer ?
#
loop_
_entity_poly.entity_id
_entity_poly.type
_entity_poly.pdbx_seq_one_letter_code
_entity_poly.pdbx_strand_id
1 'polypeptide(L)'
;MRIVVATAIALVLAVPLNLAIEAFARQAFAVPPEFEPFQGTVAPYTAGGVVLAGAAFAVLRRVVRDAARVYVRVALGALVLSWIPDVALLVIHDPGATVPGVASLMAMHTLTAAIAVTSLTRIAR
;
A
#
# COMPACT_ATOMS: atom_id res chain seq x y z
N MET A 1 16.46 -9.51 12.48
CA MET A 1 16.53 -10.44 11.35
C MET A 1 15.13 -10.77 10.76
N ARG A 2 14.19 -11.34 11.54
CA ARG A 2 12.87 -11.75 11.03
C ARG A 2 12.04 -10.61 10.43
N ILE A 3 12.07 -9.41 11.02
CA ILE A 3 11.36 -8.24 10.49
C ILE A 3 11.92 -7.83 9.12
N VAL A 4 13.24 -7.84 8.97
CA VAL A 4 13.88 -7.52 7.69
C VAL A 4 13.47 -8.52 6.61
N VAL A 5 13.47 -9.81 6.93
CA VAL A 5 13.02 -10.86 6.00
C VAL A 5 11.54 -10.68 5.63
N ALA A 6 10.68 -10.44 6.62
CA ALA A 6 9.26 -10.21 6.38
C ALA A 6 9.01 -8.97 5.51
N THR A 7 9.75 -7.88 5.76
CA THR A 7 9.68 -6.66 4.95
C THR A 7 10.16 -6.91 3.52
N ALA A 8 11.27 -7.65 3.36
CA ALA A 8 11.78 -8.01 2.03
C ALA A 8 10.77 -8.86 1.24
N ILE A 9 10.15 -9.84 1.88
CA ILE A 9 9.10 -10.65 1.26
C ILE A 9 7.91 -9.77 0.85
N ALA A 10 7.48 -8.87 1.74
CA ALA A 10 6.39 -7.95 1.43
C ALA A 10 6.73 -7.05 0.23
N LEU A 11 7.96 -6.55 0.13
CA LEU A 11 8.43 -5.75 -1.02
C LEU A 11 8.37 -6.54 -2.32
N VAL A 12 8.92 -7.75 -2.32
CA VAL A 12 8.98 -8.63 -3.52
C VAL A 12 7.58 -9.00 -4.00
N LEU A 13 6.60 -9.07 -3.10
CA LEU A 13 5.21 -9.35 -3.46
C LEU A 13 4.44 -8.09 -3.85
N ALA A 14 4.50 -7.04 -3.03
CA ALA A 14 3.66 -5.86 -3.21
C ALA A 14 4.03 -5.03 -4.44
N VAL A 15 5.33 -4.82 -4.69
CA VAL A 15 5.77 -3.96 -5.80
C VAL A 15 5.35 -4.53 -7.16
N PRO A 16 5.66 -5.80 -7.52
CA PRO A 16 5.23 -6.35 -8.80
C PRO A 16 3.70 -6.43 -8.94
N LEU A 17 2.98 -6.77 -7.86
CA LEU A 17 1.52 -6.85 -7.90
C LEU A 17 0.88 -5.48 -8.12
N ASN A 18 1.37 -4.43 -7.48
CA ASN A 18 0.87 -3.07 -7.70
C ASN A 18 1.19 -2.58 -9.12
N LEU A 19 2.36 -2.90 -9.66
CA LEU A 19 2.68 -2.60 -11.06
C LEU A 19 1.77 -3.36 -12.03
N ALA A 20 1.39 -4.59 -11.70
CA ALA A 20 0.43 -5.36 -12.48
C ALA A 20 -0.98 -4.73 -12.43
N ILE A 21 -1.41 -4.24 -11.26
CA ILE A 21 -2.67 -3.50 -11.12
C ILE A 21 -2.64 -2.23 -11.98
N GLU A 22 -1.55 -1.47 -11.95
CA GLU A 22 -1.38 -0.28 -12.79
C GLU A 22 -1.52 -0.63 -14.28
N ALA A 23 -0.79 -1.63 -14.75
CA ALA A 23 -0.82 -2.06 -16.16
C ALA A 23 -2.23 -2.52 -16.57
N PHE A 24 -2.89 -3.29 -15.72
CA PHE A 24 -4.27 -3.74 -15.95
C PHE A 24 -5.23 -2.56 -16.01
N ALA A 25 -5.14 -1.62 -15.07
CA ALA A 25 -6.03 -0.47 -15.03
C ALA A 25 -5.86 0.42 -16.27
N ARG A 26 -4.63 0.63 -16.73
CA ARG A 26 -4.36 1.39 -17.95
C ARG A 26 -4.98 0.74 -19.19
N GLN A 27 -4.91 -0.58 -19.29
CA GLN A 27 -5.43 -1.33 -20.44
C GLN A 27 -6.95 -1.54 -20.37
N ALA A 28 -7.46 -1.99 -19.22
CA ALA A 28 -8.87 -2.37 -19.08
C ALA A 28 -9.80 -1.17 -18.90
N PHE A 29 -9.33 -0.12 -18.22
CA PHE A 29 -10.13 1.05 -17.87
C PHE A 29 -9.69 2.33 -18.57
N ALA A 30 -8.70 2.24 -19.47
CA ALA A 30 -8.18 3.38 -20.22
C ALA A 30 -7.84 4.58 -19.31
N VAL A 31 -7.17 4.32 -18.18
CA VAL A 31 -6.76 5.39 -17.26
C VAL A 31 -5.89 6.39 -18.02
N PRO A 32 -6.24 7.70 -18.00
CA PRO A 32 -5.52 8.71 -18.77
C PRO A 32 -4.04 8.81 -18.41
N PRO A 33 -3.15 9.13 -19.37
CA PRO A 33 -1.72 9.29 -19.10
C PRO A 33 -1.41 10.47 -18.15
N GLU A 34 -2.33 11.43 -18.03
CA GLU A 34 -2.23 12.57 -17.12
C GLU A 34 -2.43 12.19 -15.64
N PHE A 35 -2.91 10.98 -15.37
CA PHE A 35 -3.15 10.52 -14.00
C PHE A 35 -1.82 10.37 -13.26
N GLU A 36 -1.47 11.37 -12.49
CA GLU A 36 -0.17 11.53 -11.83
C GLU A 36 0.22 10.33 -10.95
N PRO A 37 -0.69 9.72 -10.15
CA PRO A 37 -0.33 8.56 -9.33
C PRO A 37 0.22 7.36 -10.12
N PHE A 38 0.00 7.30 -11.44
CA PHE A 38 0.52 6.25 -12.31
C PHE A 38 1.75 6.69 -13.12
N GLN A 39 2.31 7.87 -12.86
CA GLN A 39 3.46 8.39 -13.60
C GLN A 39 4.79 7.96 -12.97
N GLY A 40 5.05 6.65 -12.91
CA GLY A 40 6.31 6.10 -12.41
C GLY A 40 6.45 6.12 -10.88
N THR A 41 5.38 6.42 -10.15
CA THR A 41 5.39 6.55 -8.69
C THR A 41 4.94 5.30 -7.94
N VAL A 42 4.31 4.35 -8.62
CA VAL A 42 3.75 3.15 -7.98
C VAL A 42 4.82 2.33 -7.26
N ALA A 43 5.92 2.01 -7.93
CA ALA A 43 7.00 1.22 -7.32
C ALA A 43 7.67 1.92 -6.13
N PRO A 44 8.15 3.17 -6.23
CA PRO A 44 8.81 3.83 -5.11
C PRO A 44 7.87 4.10 -3.94
N TYR A 45 6.62 4.48 -4.17
CA TYR A 45 5.66 4.69 -3.07
C TYR A 45 5.24 3.38 -2.41
N THR A 46 5.03 2.31 -3.18
CA THR A 46 4.78 0.98 -2.61
C THR A 46 5.95 0.52 -1.75
N ALA A 47 7.18 0.65 -2.26
CA ALA A 47 8.38 0.27 -1.52
C ALA A 47 8.53 1.09 -0.23
N GLY A 48 8.37 2.40 -0.30
CA GLY A 48 8.42 3.30 0.85
C GLY A 48 7.37 2.95 1.90
N GLY A 49 6.14 2.68 1.48
CA GLY A 49 5.05 2.27 2.37
C GLY A 49 5.34 0.95 3.08
N VAL A 50 5.85 -0.04 2.37
CA VAL A 50 6.21 -1.35 2.97
C VAL A 50 7.38 -1.23 3.95
N VAL A 51 8.40 -0.43 3.63
CA VAL A 51 9.53 -0.17 4.55
C VAL A 51 9.03 0.54 5.81
N LEU A 52 8.17 1.54 5.67
CA LEU A 52 7.57 2.25 6.79
C LEU A 52 6.71 1.30 7.65
N ALA A 53 5.96 0.40 7.02
CA ALA A 53 5.17 -0.63 7.71
C ALA A 53 6.07 -1.56 8.55
N GLY A 54 7.20 -1.99 8.01
CA GLY A 54 8.20 -2.78 8.72
C GLY A 54 8.80 -2.03 9.92
N ALA A 55 9.14 -0.76 9.73
CA ALA A 55 9.65 0.10 10.80
C ALA A 55 8.61 0.31 11.91
N ALA A 56 7.35 0.56 11.56
CA ALA A 56 6.26 0.69 12.52
C ALA A 56 6.07 -0.59 13.34
N PHE A 57 6.11 -1.75 12.69
CA PHE A 57 6.04 -3.04 13.40
C PHE A 57 7.23 -3.26 14.34
N ALA A 58 8.44 -2.87 13.91
CA ALA A 58 9.64 -2.95 14.75
C ALA A 58 9.53 -2.10 16.02
N VAL A 59 8.97 -0.89 15.90
CA VAL A 59 8.73 0.00 17.05
C VAL A 59 7.67 -0.61 17.97
N LEU A 60 6.54 -1.06 17.43
CA LEU A 60 5.47 -1.67 18.22
C LEU A 60 5.96 -2.87 19.03
N ARG A 61 6.81 -3.71 18.45
CA ARG A 61 7.40 -4.86 19.16
C ARG A 61 8.24 -4.47 20.36
N ARG A 62 8.75 -3.23 20.42
CA ARG A 62 9.53 -2.74 21.57
C ARG A 62 8.68 -2.13 22.67
N VAL A 63 7.50 -1.60 22.31
CA VAL A 63 6.70 -0.77 23.23
C VAL A 63 5.41 -1.43 23.69
N VAL A 64 4.92 -2.48 22.99
CA VAL A 64 3.66 -3.16 23.37
C VAL A 64 3.84 -4.68 23.42
N ARG A 65 3.10 -5.33 24.36
CA ARG A 65 3.18 -6.79 24.56
C ARG A 65 2.58 -7.58 23.38
N ASP A 66 1.43 -7.13 22.86
CA ASP A 66 0.74 -7.77 21.73
C ASP A 66 0.88 -6.90 20.48
N ALA A 67 2.12 -6.81 20.00
CA ALA A 67 2.45 -5.97 18.83
C ALA A 67 1.67 -6.37 17.58
N ALA A 68 1.42 -7.67 17.36
CA ALA A 68 0.72 -8.14 16.17
C ALA A 68 -0.74 -7.63 16.14
N ARG A 69 -1.46 -7.71 17.24
CA ARG A 69 -2.84 -7.22 17.34
C ARG A 69 -2.93 -5.71 17.19
N VAL A 70 -2.02 -4.99 17.86
CA VAL A 70 -1.97 -3.52 17.77
C VAL A 70 -1.62 -3.10 16.35
N TYR A 71 -0.66 -3.79 15.73
CA TYR A 71 -0.25 -3.51 14.35
C TYR A 71 -1.39 -3.66 13.34
N VAL A 72 -2.21 -4.73 13.45
CA VAL A 72 -3.38 -4.90 12.58
C VAL A 72 -4.33 -3.69 12.69
N ARG A 73 -4.60 -3.22 13.90
CA ARG A 73 -5.47 -2.05 14.11
C ARG A 73 -4.88 -0.77 13.53
N VAL A 74 -3.58 -0.56 13.72
CA VAL A 74 -2.85 0.58 13.16
C VAL A 74 -2.86 0.51 11.63
N ALA A 75 -2.61 -0.66 11.06
CA ALA A 75 -2.62 -0.86 9.61
C ALA A 75 -4.01 -0.61 9.00
N LEU A 76 -5.09 -1.06 9.66
CA LEU A 76 -6.45 -0.78 9.21
C LEU A 76 -6.75 0.73 9.26
N GLY A 77 -6.37 1.41 10.33
CA GLY A 77 -6.52 2.87 10.42
C GLY A 77 -5.74 3.61 9.35
N ALA A 78 -4.48 3.23 9.12
CA ALA A 78 -3.64 3.80 8.08
C ALA A 78 -4.21 3.55 6.68
N LEU A 79 -4.76 2.35 6.43
CA LEU A 79 -5.41 2.03 5.16
C LEU A 79 -6.61 2.94 4.89
N VAL A 80 -7.51 3.08 5.85
CA VAL A 80 -8.69 3.96 5.71
C VAL A 80 -8.26 5.40 5.49
N LEU A 81 -7.26 5.89 6.22
CA LEU A 81 -6.69 7.22 6.03
C LEU A 81 -6.05 7.40 4.66
N SER A 82 -5.43 6.35 4.10
CA SER A 82 -4.82 6.41 2.77
C SER A 82 -5.84 6.54 1.63
N TRP A 83 -7.07 6.10 1.84
CA TRP A 83 -8.14 6.26 0.86
C TRP A 83 -8.69 7.68 0.76
N ILE A 84 -8.51 8.50 1.81
CA ILE A 84 -9.00 9.89 1.83
C ILE A 84 -8.36 10.72 0.71
N PRO A 85 -7.02 10.79 0.57
CA PRO A 85 -6.43 11.51 -0.55
C PRO A 85 -6.78 10.91 -1.91
N ASP A 86 -6.96 9.60 -2.02
CA ASP A 86 -7.36 8.96 -3.28
C ASP A 86 -8.74 9.45 -3.73
N VAL A 87 -9.73 9.43 -2.84
CA VAL A 87 -11.07 9.94 -3.13
C VAL A 87 -11.05 11.45 -3.38
N ALA A 88 -10.19 12.18 -2.68
CA ALA A 88 -10.04 13.62 -2.87
C ALA A 88 -9.65 13.98 -4.31
N LEU A 89 -8.89 13.13 -5.03
CA LEU A 89 -8.56 13.35 -6.43
C LEU A 89 -9.80 13.49 -7.32
N LEU A 90 -10.86 12.73 -7.04
CA LEU A 90 -12.13 12.85 -7.75
C LEU A 90 -12.88 14.13 -7.38
N VAL A 91 -12.85 14.50 -6.11
CA VAL A 91 -13.57 15.68 -5.58
C VAL A 91 -12.96 16.99 -6.13
N ILE A 92 -11.64 17.07 -6.19
CA ILE A 92 -10.94 18.25 -6.72
C ILE A 92 -10.82 18.24 -8.25
N HIS A 93 -11.33 17.22 -8.92
CA HIS A 93 -11.21 17.05 -10.38
C HIS A 93 -9.75 17.09 -10.86
N ASP A 94 -8.88 16.35 -10.16
CA ASP A 94 -7.47 16.26 -10.52
C ASP A 94 -7.31 15.78 -11.98
N PRO A 95 -6.37 16.33 -12.78
CA PRO A 95 -6.19 15.91 -14.16
C PRO A 95 -5.98 14.41 -14.30
N GLY A 96 -6.78 13.77 -15.16
CA GLY A 96 -6.72 12.33 -15.40
C GLY A 96 -7.39 11.46 -14.33
N ALA A 97 -7.92 12.03 -13.26
CA ALA A 97 -8.62 11.28 -12.22
C ALA A 97 -9.95 10.72 -12.74
N THR A 98 -10.08 9.40 -12.69
CA THR A 98 -11.30 8.67 -13.05
C THR A 98 -11.69 7.74 -11.90
N VAL A 99 -12.96 7.36 -11.83
CA VAL A 99 -13.41 6.40 -10.81
C VAL A 99 -12.63 5.08 -10.88
N PRO A 100 -12.44 4.45 -12.05
CA PRO A 100 -11.61 3.25 -12.14
C PRO A 100 -10.14 3.45 -11.74
N GLY A 101 -9.54 4.60 -12.09
CA GLY A 101 -8.17 4.93 -11.73
C GLY A 101 -7.99 5.05 -10.22
N VAL A 102 -8.87 5.80 -9.56
CA VAL A 102 -8.87 5.97 -8.10
C VAL A 102 -9.19 4.66 -7.39
N ALA A 103 -10.16 3.88 -7.89
CA ALA A 103 -10.47 2.56 -7.34
C ALA A 103 -9.26 1.61 -7.43
N SER A 104 -8.48 1.70 -8.50
CA SER A 104 -7.24 0.92 -8.66
C SER A 104 -6.19 1.34 -7.63
N LEU A 105 -6.03 2.64 -7.33
CA LEU A 105 -5.16 3.11 -6.24
C LEU A 105 -5.59 2.55 -4.89
N MET A 106 -6.87 2.62 -4.58
CA MET A 106 -7.42 2.07 -3.33
C MET A 106 -7.17 0.56 -3.24
N ALA A 107 -7.32 -0.17 -4.35
CA ALA A 107 -6.98 -1.59 -4.41
C ALA A 107 -5.49 -1.85 -4.15
N MET A 108 -4.59 -1.03 -4.68
CA MET A 108 -3.14 -1.11 -4.41
C MET A 108 -2.84 -0.90 -2.92
N HIS A 109 -3.43 0.11 -2.29
CA HIS A 109 -3.28 0.36 -0.86
C HIS A 109 -3.78 -0.83 -0.02
N THR A 110 -4.94 -1.37 -0.37
CA THR A 110 -5.53 -2.52 0.33
C THR A 110 -4.65 -3.76 0.19
N LEU A 111 -4.18 -4.05 -1.03
CA LEU A 111 -3.30 -5.19 -1.29
C LEU A 111 -1.96 -5.05 -0.54
N THR A 112 -1.34 -3.88 -0.59
CA THR A 112 -0.09 -3.59 0.12
C THR A 112 -0.25 -3.76 1.62
N ALA A 113 -1.34 -3.24 2.19
CA ALA A 113 -1.64 -3.41 3.62
C ALA A 113 -1.83 -4.89 3.98
N ALA A 114 -2.57 -5.64 3.17
CA ALA A 114 -2.79 -7.08 3.41
C ALA A 114 -1.48 -7.88 3.36
N ILE A 115 -0.62 -7.61 2.38
CA ILE A 115 0.69 -8.24 2.25
C ILE A 115 1.59 -7.89 3.44
N ALA A 116 1.70 -6.61 3.80
CA ALA A 116 2.52 -6.16 4.91
C ALA A 116 2.05 -6.75 6.24
N VAL A 117 0.75 -6.70 6.53
CA VAL A 117 0.17 -7.27 7.74
C VAL A 117 0.45 -8.77 7.82
N THR A 118 0.17 -9.50 6.74
CA THR A 118 0.36 -10.96 6.72
C THR A 118 1.84 -11.33 6.90
N SER A 119 2.73 -10.69 6.16
CA SER A 119 4.17 -10.97 6.23
C SER A 119 4.73 -10.64 7.61
N LEU A 120 4.45 -9.46 8.15
CA LEU A 120 5.01 -9.01 9.41
C LEU A 120 4.41 -9.76 10.61
N THR A 121 3.11 -10.02 10.61
CA THR A 121 2.49 -10.71 11.75
C THR A 121 2.70 -12.23 11.76
N ARG A 122 2.97 -12.86 10.62
CA ARG A 122 3.20 -14.31 10.54
C ARG A 122 4.68 -14.70 10.54
N ILE A 123 5.52 -13.95 9.82
CA ILE A 123 6.95 -14.28 9.66
C ILE A 123 7.80 -13.64 10.76
N ALA A 124 7.49 -12.40 11.14
CA ALA A 124 8.27 -11.62 12.10
C ALA A 124 7.83 -11.80 13.57
N ARG A 125 7.03 -12.80 13.84
CA ARG A 125 6.64 -13.17 15.22
C ARG A 125 7.83 -13.53 16.10
#